data_f9ce58cc3da2a799ec5103d62f87fcdd
#
_entry.id   f9ce58cc3da2a799ec5103d62f87fcdd
#
_cell.length_a   1.000
_cell.length_b   1.000
_cell.length_c   1.000
_cell.angle_alpha   90.00
_cell.angle_beta   90.00
_cell.angle_gamma   90.00
#
_symmetry.space_group_name_H-M   'P 1'
#
loop_
_entity.id
_entity.type
_entity.pdbx_description
1 polymer ?
#
loop_
_entity_poly.entity_id
_entity_poly.type
_entity_poly.pdbx_seq_one_letter_code
_entity_poly.pdbx_strand_id
1 'polypeptide(L)'
;KNDTEVGYYNAAIKVKNVLVTGVTSLGTVLLPRLSYYVQKKEKAEFQRTIAKAFEFVLLIATSVMVYFMIYAEESILLLAGKDFLPAVVSMVILMPTVLLIGLSNITGMQILTPQGEETKVVYSVAAGAVLDFAFNLLLIPKYGAAGAAVSTLMAEFLVILVQSFYLREELGGILKKIQFWKIGLGLALASVSAV
;
A
#
# COMPACT_ATOMS: atom_id res chain seq x y z
N LYS A 1 -4.50 23.66 13.32
CA LYS A 1 -3.13 24.13 13.13
C LYS A 1 -3.03 24.64 11.71
N ASN A 2 -2.02 25.43 11.37
CA ASN A 2 -1.91 26.31 10.23
C ASN A 2 -1.98 25.61 8.86
N ASP A 3 -2.35 26.37 7.81
CA ASP A 3 -2.33 25.96 6.39
C ASP A 3 -0.98 25.36 5.97
N THR A 4 0.11 25.78 6.65
CA THR A 4 1.46 25.25 6.46
C THR A 4 1.57 23.74 6.76
N GLU A 5 0.96 23.25 7.84
CA GLU A 5 0.95 21.80 8.20
C GLU A 5 0.19 20.97 7.14
N VAL A 6 -0.91 21.54 6.63
CA VAL A 6 -1.66 20.94 5.51
C VAL A 6 -0.80 20.89 4.25
N GLY A 7 0.00 21.95 4.01
CA GLY A 7 0.95 21.99 2.91
C GLY A 7 2.01 20.89 2.99
N TYR A 8 2.61 20.65 4.16
CA TYR A 8 3.61 19.61 4.39
C TYR A 8 3.03 18.21 4.16
N TYR A 9 1.84 17.94 4.71
CA TYR A 9 1.16 16.67 4.49
C TYR A 9 0.83 16.43 3.02
N ASN A 10 0.32 17.46 2.32
CA ASN A 10 -0.02 17.37 0.91
C ASN A 10 1.21 17.11 0.02
N ALA A 11 2.37 17.70 0.32
CA ALA A 11 3.61 17.43 -0.40
C ALA A 11 3.99 15.95 -0.30
N ALA A 12 3.97 15.37 0.92
CA ALA A 12 4.27 13.96 1.15
C ALA A 12 3.25 13.03 0.48
N ILE A 13 1.95 13.35 0.56
CA ILE A 13 0.88 12.55 -0.08
C ILE A 13 1.00 12.54 -1.61
N LYS A 14 1.37 13.64 -2.24
CA LYS A 14 1.54 13.68 -3.71
C LYS A 14 2.58 12.67 -4.16
N VAL A 15 3.73 12.60 -3.49
CA VAL A 15 4.76 11.59 -3.77
C VAL A 15 4.19 10.19 -3.59
N LYS A 16 3.61 9.90 -2.42
CA LYS A 16 2.98 8.62 -2.10
C LYS A 16 1.97 8.19 -3.19
N ASN A 17 1.08 9.08 -3.61
CA ASN A 17 0.03 8.74 -4.58
C ASN A 17 0.58 8.36 -5.96
N VAL A 18 1.64 9.01 -6.43
CA VAL A 18 2.33 8.62 -7.67
C VAL A 18 2.86 7.19 -7.56
N LEU A 19 3.51 6.87 -6.43
CA LEU A 19 4.08 5.54 -6.18
C LEU A 19 2.99 4.47 -6.07
N VAL A 20 1.92 4.76 -5.34
CA VAL A 20 0.74 3.87 -5.21
C VAL A 20 0.14 3.58 -6.58
N THR A 21 -0.04 4.60 -7.43
CA THR A 21 -0.58 4.42 -8.79
C THR A 21 0.28 3.45 -9.59
N GLY A 22 1.61 3.58 -9.53
CA GLY A 22 2.53 2.66 -10.19
C GLY A 22 2.39 1.22 -9.68
N VAL A 23 2.35 1.03 -8.36
CA VAL A 23 2.23 -0.31 -7.73
C VAL A 23 0.89 -0.96 -8.02
N THR A 24 -0.22 -0.21 -8.02
CA THR A 24 -1.58 -0.75 -8.19
C THR A 24 -2.01 -0.89 -9.64
N SER A 25 -1.29 -0.31 -10.60
CA SER A 25 -1.62 -0.35 -12.03
C SER A 25 -1.77 -1.77 -12.58
N LEU A 26 -1.01 -2.74 -12.06
CA LEU A 26 -1.12 -4.14 -12.44
C LEU A 26 -2.51 -4.71 -12.15
N GLY A 27 -3.17 -4.23 -11.09
CA GLY A 27 -4.51 -4.70 -10.68
C GLY A 27 -5.58 -4.48 -11.75
N THR A 28 -5.54 -3.36 -12.43
CA THR A 28 -6.52 -3.02 -13.48
C THR A 28 -6.43 -3.97 -14.68
N VAL A 29 -5.23 -4.43 -15.02
CA VAL A 29 -4.99 -5.37 -16.12
C VAL A 29 -5.37 -6.80 -15.73
N LEU A 30 -5.18 -7.18 -14.48
CA LEU A 30 -5.44 -8.55 -14.00
C LEU A 30 -6.92 -8.82 -13.71
N LEU A 31 -7.70 -7.81 -13.36
CA LEU A 31 -9.09 -7.96 -12.92
C LEU A 31 -9.97 -8.74 -13.91
N PRO A 32 -10.01 -8.45 -15.23
CA PRO A 32 -10.82 -9.21 -16.17
C PRO A 32 -10.44 -10.69 -16.24
N ARG A 33 -9.13 -10.97 -16.18
CA ARG A 33 -8.61 -12.34 -16.23
C ARG A 33 -8.97 -13.13 -14.97
N LEU A 34 -8.89 -12.49 -13.81
CA LEU A 34 -9.25 -13.11 -12.52
C LEU A 34 -10.76 -13.40 -12.47
N SER A 35 -11.60 -12.46 -12.94
CA SER A 35 -13.05 -12.66 -13.05
C SER A 35 -13.39 -13.85 -13.98
N TYR A 36 -12.67 -14.00 -15.09
CA TYR A 36 -12.81 -15.16 -15.96
C TYR A 36 -12.49 -16.47 -15.24
N TYR A 37 -11.39 -16.55 -14.50
CA TYR A 37 -11.02 -17.76 -13.76
C TYR A 37 -12.03 -18.13 -12.67
N VAL A 38 -12.60 -17.13 -11.97
CA VAL A 38 -13.67 -17.35 -10.99
C VAL A 38 -14.91 -17.94 -11.68
N GLN A 39 -15.37 -17.36 -12.80
CA GLN A 39 -16.53 -17.84 -13.55
C GLN A 39 -16.33 -19.26 -14.09
N LYS A 40 -15.13 -19.60 -14.54
CA LYS A 40 -14.78 -20.93 -15.05
C LYS A 40 -14.41 -21.93 -13.95
N LYS A 41 -14.39 -21.50 -12.67
CA LYS A 41 -13.98 -22.33 -11.51
C LYS A 41 -12.54 -22.86 -11.62
N GLU A 42 -11.68 -22.15 -12.33
CA GLU A 42 -10.27 -22.46 -12.53
C GLU A 42 -9.42 -21.99 -11.33
N LYS A 43 -9.66 -22.61 -10.17
CA LYS A 43 -9.04 -22.20 -8.90
C LYS A 43 -7.51 -22.23 -8.92
N ALA A 44 -6.90 -23.18 -9.62
CA ALA A 44 -5.43 -23.32 -9.68
C ALA A 44 -4.78 -22.12 -10.41
N GLU A 45 -5.35 -21.70 -11.58
CA GLU A 45 -4.85 -20.58 -12.36
C GLU A 45 -5.13 -19.25 -11.66
N PHE A 46 -6.30 -19.11 -11.01
CA PHE A 46 -6.61 -17.97 -10.16
C PHE A 46 -5.53 -17.78 -9.08
N GLN A 47 -5.29 -18.79 -8.26
CA GLN A 47 -4.29 -18.72 -7.18
C GLN A 47 -2.87 -18.47 -7.69
N ARG A 48 -2.49 -19.07 -8.83
CA ARG A 48 -1.18 -18.86 -9.45
C ARG A 48 -1.00 -17.41 -9.92
N THR A 49 -2.05 -16.84 -10.51
CA THR A 49 -2.03 -15.45 -10.99
C THR A 49 -1.94 -14.47 -9.80
N ILE A 50 -2.72 -14.70 -8.74
CA ILE A 50 -2.66 -13.89 -7.52
C ILE A 50 -1.28 -14.01 -6.83
N ALA A 51 -0.69 -15.21 -6.74
CA ALA A 51 0.65 -15.38 -6.18
C ALA A 51 1.70 -14.52 -6.91
N LYS A 52 1.64 -14.47 -8.26
CA LYS A 52 2.51 -13.59 -9.06
C LYS A 52 2.24 -12.10 -8.82
N ALA A 53 0.98 -11.72 -8.61
CA ALA A 53 0.64 -10.34 -8.25
C ALA A 53 1.23 -9.96 -6.89
N PHE A 54 1.16 -10.85 -5.89
CA PHE A 54 1.83 -10.64 -4.60
C PHE A 54 3.35 -10.54 -4.74
N GLU A 55 3.99 -11.42 -5.52
CA GLU A 55 5.45 -11.35 -5.80
C GLU A 55 5.84 -10.00 -6.39
N PHE A 56 5.10 -9.53 -7.37
CA PHE A 56 5.33 -8.23 -8.02
C PHE A 56 5.18 -7.08 -7.04
N VAL A 57 4.05 -7.03 -6.32
CA VAL A 57 3.77 -5.94 -5.37
C VAL A 57 4.79 -5.94 -4.23
N LEU A 58 5.10 -7.10 -3.65
CA LEU A 58 6.09 -7.20 -2.59
C LEU A 58 7.47 -6.72 -3.06
N LEU A 59 7.89 -7.10 -4.26
CA LEU A 59 9.18 -6.67 -4.79
C LEU A 59 9.21 -5.16 -5.07
N ILE A 60 8.26 -4.67 -5.87
CA ILE A 60 8.27 -3.27 -6.33
C ILE A 60 7.93 -2.32 -5.19
N ALA A 61 6.85 -2.59 -4.43
CA ALA A 61 6.43 -1.69 -3.37
C ALA A 61 7.46 -1.60 -2.25
N THR A 62 8.11 -2.73 -1.87
CA THR A 62 9.15 -2.69 -0.83
C THR A 62 10.40 -1.95 -1.32
N SER A 63 10.84 -2.18 -2.56
CA SER A 63 11.99 -1.47 -3.13
C SER A 63 11.75 0.04 -3.18
N VAL A 64 10.59 0.44 -3.69
CA VAL A 64 10.19 1.86 -3.80
C VAL A 64 10.02 2.48 -2.42
N MET A 65 9.36 1.78 -1.49
CA MET A 65 9.20 2.21 -0.09
C MET A 65 10.55 2.52 0.55
N VAL A 66 11.49 1.56 0.50
CA VAL A 66 12.82 1.71 1.12
C VAL A 66 13.61 2.84 0.46
N TYR A 67 13.61 2.92 -0.87
CA TYR A 67 14.27 3.99 -1.61
C TYR A 67 13.77 5.37 -1.17
N PHE A 68 12.47 5.60 -1.19
CA PHE A 68 11.89 6.88 -0.82
C PHE A 68 11.89 7.17 0.70
N MET A 69 12.12 6.17 1.55
CA MET A 69 12.42 6.41 2.97
C MET A 69 13.86 6.91 3.15
N ILE A 70 14.83 6.33 2.44
CA ILE A 70 16.24 6.73 2.52
C ILE A 70 16.45 8.13 1.90
N TYR A 71 15.89 8.36 0.72
CA TYR A 71 16.02 9.62 -0.03
C TYR A 71 14.82 10.56 0.14
N ALA A 72 14.21 10.56 1.34
CA ALA A 72 13.02 11.37 1.60
C ALA A 72 13.34 12.86 1.57
N GLU A 73 14.48 13.27 2.10
CA GLU A 73 14.92 14.67 2.13
C GLU A 73 15.18 15.20 0.71
N GLU A 74 15.96 14.47 -0.07
CA GLU A 74 16.28 14.82 -1.46
C GLU A 74 15.03 14.87 -2.33
N SER A 75 14.10 13.93 -2.10
CA SER A 75 12.83 13.88 -2.81
C SER A 75 11.96 15.11 -2.50
N ILE A 76 11.86 15.52 -1.24
CA ILE A 76 11.12 16.72 -0.85
C ILE A 76 11.82 17.98 -1.38
N LEU A 77 13.15 18.06 -1.28
CA LEU A 77 13.92 19.19 -1.80
C LEU A 77 13.70 19.38 -3.30
N LEU A 78 13.71 18.29 -4.06
CA LEU A 78 13.53 18.30 -5.51
C LEU A 78 12.11 18.70 -5.92
N LEU A 79 11.09 18.19 -5.21
CA LEU A 79 9.69 18.29 -5.62
C LEU A 79 8.96 19.51 -5.02
N ALA A 80 9.35 19.93 -3.82
CA ALA A 80 8.64 20.96 -3.08
C ALA A 80 9.55 22.13 -2.62
N GLY A 81 10.87 21.93 -2.61
CA GLY A 81 11.85 22.96 -2.22
C GLY A 81 12.15 22.97 -0.72
N LYS A 82 13.07 23.86 -0.33
CA LYS A 82 13.63 23.91 1.04
C LYS A 82 12.59 24.23 2.12
N ASP A 83 11.57 25.01 1.80
CA ASP A 83 10.53 25.41 2.76
C ASP A 83 9.65 24.23 3.19
N PHE A 84 9.71 23.12 2.45
CA PHE A 84 8.95 21.90 2.74
C PHE A 84 9.76 20.81 3.44
N LEU A 85 10.97 21.07 3.89
CA LEU A 85 11.78 20.11 4.66
C LEU A 85 11.03 19.45 5.86
N PRO A 86 10.17 20.16 6.62
CA PRO A 86 9.38 19.51 7.66
C PRO A 86 8.45 18.39 7.16
N ALA A 87 8.12 18.34 5.87
CA ALA A 87 7.31 17.27 5.27
C ALA A 87 8.05 15.92 5.18
N VAL A 88 9.39 15.91 5.33
CA VAL A 88 10.22 14.68 5.29
C VAL A 88 9.75 13.67 6.30
N VAL A 89 9.45 14.10 7.54
CA VAL A 89 8.95 13.20 8.60
C VAL A 89 7.65 12.54 8.18
N SER A 90 6.70 13.33 7.66
CA SER A 90 5.40 12.81 7.17
C SER A 90 5.60 11.87 5.98
N MET A 91 6.55 12.17 5.08
CA MET A 91 6.86 11.32 3.94
C MET A 91 7.39 9.96 4.39
N VAL A 92 8.37 9.92 5.28
CA VAL A 92 8.94 8.66 5.82
C VAL A 92 7.85 7.80 6.46
N ILE A 93 6.94 8.41 7.24
CA ILE A 93 5.82 7.70 7.89
C ILE A 93 4.82 7.16 6.87
N LEU A 94 4.59 7.88 5.75
CA LEU A 94 3.65 7.48 4.71
C LEU A 94 4.20 6.41 3.75
N MET A 95 5.53 6.25 3.61
CA MET A 95 6.08 5.29 2.64
C MET A 95 5.61 3.85 2.86
N PRO A 96 5.53 3.29 4.09
CA PRO A 96 4.99 1.96 4.30
C PRO A 96 3.55 1.77 3.81
N THR A 97 2.75 2.84 3.69
CA THR A 97 1.39 2.76 3.13
C THR A 97 1.39 2.33 1.66
N VAL A 98 2.46 2.59 0.90
CA VAL A 98 2.60 2.15 -0.50
C VAL A 98 2.53 0.63 -0.58
N LEU A 99 3.22 -0.06 0.33
CA LEU A 99 3.17 -1.52 0.43
C LEU A 99 1.79 -2.00 0.92
N LEU A 100 1.24 -1.40 1.97
CA LEU A 100 -0.05 -1.79 2.54
C LEU A 100 -1.18 -1.61 1.51
N ILE A 101 -1.23 -0.48 0.80
CA ILE A 101 -2.21 -0.22 -0.27
C ILE A 101 -2.01 -1.19 -1.44
N GLY A 102 -0.77 -1.49 -1.81
CA GLY A 102 -0.48 -2.50 -2.82
C GLY A 102 -1.04 -3.87 -2.46
N LEU A 103 -0.85 -4.31 -1.22
CA LEU A 103 -1.37 -5.57 -0.69
C LEU A 103 -2.90 -5.56 -0.57
N SER A 104 -3.50 -4.47 -0.05
CA SER A 104 -4.96 -4.34 0.06
C SER A 104 -5.64 -4.24 -1.30
N ASN A 105 -4.97 -3.71 -2.32
CA ASN A 105 -5.44 -3.74 -3.70
C ASN A 105 -5.53 -5.18 -4.22
N ILE A 106 -4.55 -6.04 -3.92
CA ILE A 106 -4.62 -7.46 -4.32
C ILE A 106 -5.77 -8.15 -3.57
N THR A 107 -5.83 -8.04 -2.26
CA THR A 107 -6.85 -8.74 -1.45
C THR A 107 -8.25 -8.24 -1.74
N GLY A 108 -8.45 -6.93 -1.88
CA GLY A 108 -9.75 -6.31 -2.15
C GLY A 108 -10.16 -6.42 -3.61
N MET A 109 -9.38 -5.81 -4.51
CA MET A 109 -9.80 -5.65 -5.91
C MET A 109 -9.52 -6.88 -6.77
N GLN A 110 -8.49 -7.68 -6.45
CA GLN A 110 -8.10 -8.81 -7.28
C GLN A 110 -8.58 -10.17 -6.74
N ILE A 111 -8.95 -10.27 -5.45
CA ILE A 111 -9.49 -11.49 -4.87
C ILE A 111 -10.98 -11.32 -4.54
N LEU A 112 -11.34 -10.41 -3.62
CA LEU A 112 -12.72 -10.29 -3.14
C LEU A 112 -13.68 -9.81 -4.24
N THR A 113 -13.30 -8.80 -5.03
CA THR A 113 -14.19 -8.25 -6.08
C THR A 113 -14.54 -9.27 -7.18
N PRO A 114 -13.60 -10.04 -7.79
CA PRO A 114 -13.97 -11.06 -8.77
C PRO A 114 -14.85 -12.18 -8.21
N GLN A 115 -14.83 -12.39 -6.90
CA GLN A 115 -15.66 -13.39 -6.20
C GLN A 115 -17.06 -12.89 -5.86
N GLY A 116 -17.37 -11.61 -6.14
CA GLY A 116 -18.66 -11.00 -5.79
C GLY A 116 -18.77 -10.59 -4.31
N GLU A 117 -17.61 -10.41 -3.65
CA GLU A 117 -17.51 -10.11 -2.22
C GLU A 117 -17.14 -8.64 -1.96
N GLU A 118 -17.57 -7.73 -2.85
CA GLU A 118 -17.26 -6.29 -2.76
C GLU A 118 -17.71 -5.67 -1.44
N THR A 119 -18.75 -6.20 -0.82
CA THR A 119 -19.26 -5.75 0.49
C THR A 119 -18.18 -5.87 1.57
N LYS A 120 -17.35 -6.92 1.52
CA LYS A 120 -16.23 -7.10 2.46
C LYS A 120 -15.14 -6.04 2.26
N VAL A 121 -14.92 -5.64 1.00
CA VAL A 121 -14.02 -4.52 0.67
C VAL A 121 -14.55 -3.23 1.26
N VAL A 122 -15.84 -2.93 1.07
CA VAL A 122 -16.47 -1.73 1.64
C VAL A 122 -16.35 -1.70 3.16
N TYR A 123 -16.62 -2.81 3.85
CA TYR A 123 -16.48 -2.87 5.31
C TYR A 123 -15.04 -2.66 5.78
N SER A 124 -14.05 -3.22 5.08
CA SER A 124 -12.65 -3.03 5.44
C SER A 124 -12.22 -1.56 5.31
N VAL A 125 -12.61 -0.92 4.19
CA VAL A 125 -12.30 0.50 3.94
C VAL A 125 -13.06 1.40 4.92
N ALA A 126 -14.33 1.12 5.22
CA ALA A 126 -15.10 1.86 6.20
C ALA A 126 -14.48 1.78 7.60
N ALA A 127 -14.02 0.59 8.03
CA ALA A 127 -13.31 0.42 9.28
C ALA A 127 -12.01 1.24 9.33
N GLY A 128 -11.23 1.22 8.23
CA GLY A 128 -10.04 2.06 8.09
C GLY A 128 -10.35 3.55 8.19
N ALA A 129 -11.40 4.01 7.50
CA ALA A 129 -11.81 5.42 7.52
C ALA A 129 -12.25 5.89 8.92
N VAL A 130 -13.00 5.06 9.66
CA VAL A 130 -13.39 5.37 11.05
C VAL A 130 -12.16 5.47 11.94
N LEU A 131 -11.20 4.56 11.81
CA LEU A 131 -9.95 4.58 12.56
C LEU A 131 -9.12 5.82 12.20
N ASP A 132 -8.96 6.13 10.92
CA ASP A 132 -8.25 7.31 10.43
C ASP A 132 -8.83 8.59 11.04
N PHE A 133 -10.15 8.73 10.99
CA PHE A 133 -10.84 9.87 11.56
C PHE A 133 -10.59 10.00 13.07
N ALA A 134 -10.72 8.90 13.83
CA ALA A 134 -10.49 8.89 15.26
C ALA A 134 -9.05 9.26 15.64
N PHE A 135 -8.07 8.68 14.94
CA PHE A 135 -6.65 9.02 15.17
C PHE A 135 -6.30 10.43 14.74
N ASN A 136 -6.89 10.94 13.65
CA ASN A 136 -6.69 12.32 13.21
C ASN A 136 -7.15 13.32 14.27
N LEU A 137 -8.28 13.09 14.93
CA LEU A 137 -8.76 13.93 16.05
C LEU A 137 -7.78 13.96 17.23
N LEU A 138 -7.08 12.86 17.48
CA LEU A 138 -6.15 12.73 18.61
C LEU A 138 -4.74 13.22 18.28
N LEU A 139 -4.24 12.92 17.06
CA LEU A 139 -2.84 13.09 16.70
C LEU A 139 -2.55 14.42 15.99
N ILE A 140 -3.45 14.92 15.13
CA ILE A 140 -3.23 16.19 14.43
C ILE A 140 -3.05 17.37 15.41
N PRO A 141 -3.83 17.51 16.51
CA PRO A 141 -3.64 18.63 17.44
C PRO A 141 -2.24 18.64 18.09
N LYS A 142 -1.61 17.48 18.24
CA LYS A 142 -0.29 17.34 18.89
C LYS A 142 0.85 17.37 17.87
N TYR A 143 0.72 16.63 16.77
CA TYR A 143 1.82 16.31 15.86
C TYR A 143 1.66 16.89 14.45
N GLY A 144 0.57 17.63 14.16
CA GLY A 144 0.36 18.26 12.85
C GLY A 144 0.35 17.25 11.70
N ALA A 145 1.15 17.53 10.66
CA ALA A 145 1.29 16.71 9.46
C ALA A 145 1.76 15.27 9.76
N ALA A 146 2.71 15.11 10.70
CA ALA A 146 3.19 13.78 11.09
C ALA A 146 2.08 12.97 11.78
N GLY A 147 1.21 13.62 12.58
CA GLY A 147 0.05 12.98 13.18
C GLY A 147 -0.92 12.42 12.14
N ALA A 148 -1.22 13.21 11.10
CA ALA A 148 -2.05 12.77 9.98
C ALA A 148 -1.41 11.57 9.23
N ALA A 149 -0.09 11.60 9.04
CA ALA A 149 0.64 10.51 8.39
C ALA A 149 0.56 9.19 9.19
N VAL A 150 0.68 9.25 10.51
CA VAL A 150 0.50 8.08 11.39
C VAL A 150 -0.93 7.56 11.32
N SER A 151 -1.94 8.44 11.35
CA SER A 151 -3.35 8.04 11.24
C SER A 151 -3.61 7.28 9.95
N THR A 152 -3.14 7.80 8.82
CA THR A 152 -3.27 7.14 7.52
C THR A 152 -2.56 5.77 7.50
N LEU A 153 -1.36 5.67 8.07
CA LEU A 153 -0.62 4.41 8.14
C LEU A 153 -1.41 3.35 8.95
N MET A 154 -1.97 3.74 10.08
CA MET A 154 -2.76 2.83 10.92
C MET A 154 -4.07 2.42 10.26
N ALA A 155 -4.70 3.33 9.52
CA ALA A 155 -5.91 3.04 8.74
C ALA A 155 -5.65 1.99 7.66
N GLU A 156 -4.61 2.17 6.84
CA GLU A 156 -4.25 1.21 5.79
C GLU A 156 -3.84 -0.15 6.37
N PHE A 157 -3.16 -0.15 7.53
CA PHE A 157 -2.85 -1.38 8.24
C PHE A 157 -4.12 -2.11 8.69
N LEU A 158 -5.14 -1.40 9.21
CA LEU A 158 -6.41 -2.01 9.57
C LEU A 158 -7.15 -2.56 8.34
N VAL A 159 -7.16 -1.83 7.22
CA VAL A 159 -7.80 -2.30 5.98
C VAL A 159 -7.23 -3.65 5.56
N ILE A 160 -5.91 -3.80 5.47
CA ILE A 160 -5.29 -5.07 5.07
C ILE A 160 -5.52 -6.17 6.11
N LEU A 161 -5.54 -5.85 7.41
CA LEU A 161 -5.85 -6.83 8.44
C LEU A 161 -7.27 -7.38 8.30
N VAL A 162 -8.26 -6.51 8.12
CA VAL A 162 -9.67 -6.92 7.95
C VAL A 162 -9.85 -7.76 6.69
N GLN A 163 -9.26 -7.35 5.56
CA GLN A 163 -9.30 -8.13 4.33
C GLN A 163 -8.60 -9.48 4.47
N SER A 164 -7.44 -9.52 5.13
CA SER A 164 -6.72 -10.77 5.39
C SER A 164 -7.51 -11.72 6.29
N PHE A 165 -8.26 -11.20 7.24
CA PHE A 165 -9.15 -11.99 8.09
C PHE A 165 -10.28 -12.63 7.28
N TYR A 166 -10.90 -11.91 6.35
CA TYR A 166 -11.91 -12.47 5.46
C TYR A 166 -11.35 -13.55 4.52
N LEU A 167 -10.09 -13.42 4.11
CA LEU A 167 -9.42 -14.31 3.15
C LEU A 167 -8.54 -15.38 3.81
N ARG A 168 -8.58 -15.56 5.13
CA ARG A 168 -7.67 -16.44 5.88
C ARG A 168 -7.56 -17.88 5.34
N GLU A 169 -8.66 -18.44 4.84
CA GLU A 169 -8.68 -19.80 4.30
C GLU A 169 -8.04 -19.88 2.91
N GLU A 170 -8.18 -18.83 2.09
CA GLU A 170 -7.63 -18.77 0.74
C GLU A 170 -6.15 -18.35 0.71
N LEU A 171 -5.79 -17.39 1.56
CA LEU A 171 -4.41 -16.88 1.63
C LEU A 171 -3.41 -17.98 1.95
N GLY A 172 -3.75 -18.95 2.79
CA GLY A 172 -2.87 -20.07 3.09
C GLY A 172 -2.45 -20.88 1.86
N GLY A 173 -3.36 -21.06 0.89
CA GLY A 173 -3.07 -21.73 -0.38
C GLY A 173 -2.29 -20.86 -1.36
N ILE A 174 -2.51 -19.55 -1.35
CA ILE A 174 -1.84 -18.58 -2.22
C ILE A 174 -0.40 -18.35 -1.74
N LEU A 175 -0.21 -18.09 -0.44
CA LEU A 175 1.09 -17.80 0.16
C LEU A 175 2.11 -18.94 -0.05
N LYS A 176 1.66 -20.21 -0.04
CA LYS A 176 2.52 -21.36 -0.35
C LYS A 176 3.07 -21.35 -1.78
N LYS A 177 2.43 -20.64 -2.71
CA LYS A 177 2.86 -20.53 -4.10
C LYS A 177 3.80 -19.35 -4.35
N ILE A 178 3.93 -18.42 -3.39
CA ILE A 178 4.83 -17.26 -3.48
C ILE A 178 6.27 -17.70 -3.32
N GLN A 179 7.12 -17.28 -4.23
CA GLN A 179 8.55 -17.60 -4.23
C GLN A 179 9.34 -16.50 -3.48
N PHE A 180 9.25 -16.49 -2.15
CA PHE A 180 9.89 -15.48 -1.29
C PHE A 180 11.40 -15.32 -1.51
N TRP A 181 12.10 -16.37 -1.93
CA TRP A 181 13.53 -16.29 -2.23
C TRP A 181 13.85 -15.32 -3.38
N LYS A 182 12.96 -15.22 -4.39
CA LYS A 182 13.12 -14.25 -5.49
C LYS A 182 12.96 -12.82 -5.02
N ILE A 183 12.05 -12.59 -4.08
CA ILE A 183 11.85 -11.27 -3.47
C ILE A 183 13.11 -10.89 -2.69
N GLY A 184 13.67 -11.80 -1.89
CA GLY A 184 14.92 -11.58 -1.15
C GLY A 184 16.10 -11.26 -2.07
N LEU A 185 16.26 -12.01 -3.18
CA LEU A 185 17.29 -11.72 -4.19
C LEU A 185 17.08 -10.37 -4.87
N GLY A 186 15.84 -10.05 -5.25
CA GLY A 186 15.54 -8.76 -5.89
C GLY A 186 15.85 -7.58 -4.97
N LEU A 187 15.49 -7.67 -3.68
CA LEU A 187 15.79 -6.64 -2.69
C LEU A 187 17.30 -6.53 -2.42
N ALA A 188 18.03 -7.65 -2.37
CA ALA A 188 19.48 -7.64 -2.21
C ALA A 188 20.18 -6.98 -3.41
N LEU A 189 19.74 -7.25 -4.64
CA LEU A 189 20.28 -6.60 -5.84
C LEU A 189 19.95 -5.10 -5.85
N ALA A 190 18.73 -4.71 -5.46
CA ALA A 190 18.36 -3.30 -5.37
C ALA A 190 19.19 -2.54 -4.32
N SER A 191 19.52 -3.17 -3.19
CA SER A 191 20.36 -2.54 -2.14
C SER A 191 21.81 -2.34 -2.59
N VAL A 192 22.36 -3.27 -3.41
CA VAL A 192 23.73 -3.15 -3.95
C VAL A 192 23.83 -2.04 -4.99
N SER A 193 22.75 -1.78 -5.74
CA SER A 193 22.74 -0.70 -6.75
C SER A 193 22.51 0.70 -6.15
N ALA A 194 22.19 0.80 -4.86
CA ALA A 194 21.93 2.05 -4.16
C ALA A 194 23.17 2.58 -3.38
N VAL A 195 24.27 1.82 -3.39
CA VAL A 195 25.60 2.19 -2.83
C VAL A 195 26.54 2.58 -3.97
#